data_565346fc1c6182a95ecc6cc32a0aa45c
#
_entry.id   565346fc1c6182a95ecc6cc32a0aa45c
#
_cell.length_a   1.000
_cell.length_b   1.000
_cell.length_c   1.000
_cell.angle_alpha   90.00
_cell.angle_beta   90.00
_cell.angle_gamma   90.00
#
_symmetry.space_group_name_H-M   'P 1'
#
loop_
_entity.id
_entity.type
_entity.pdbx_description
1 polymer ?
#
loop_
_entity_poly.entity_id
_entity_poly.type
_entity_poly.pdbx_seq_one_letter_code
_entity_poly.pdbx_strand_id
1 'polypeptide(L)'
;MLIHAVLLGGLVYSVVAVVTPGLPAPRIVSSLRAKPVQRVSLAPAPPKVPSKRQILHPAGKHFGVSTYKAPWSLAEVDQVAKRSGVHPTMIEYFVKWTEPFRPAAVSLCYNQNAVPVLSWEPWAGPERGLDQPAYALAGIAAGRYDKYITQFAKGIRAQRWPVVLRFAHEMNGDWYPWSEQRSGNRPGDYVRAWRHVHAVFDKVGATNVIWVWSPNIIRAVPGVSLQALYPGDRYVDWVGVVGYGVRESTAAATFDPTLAIVRQITRRPVLITETAAQPGASKAVWTSDFFRWLNRHPEVIGFIWFERDKATGGRTDWRFTADPLTLRAFRNGIARTKLVRAA
;
A
#
# COMPACT_ATOMS: atom_id res chain seq x y z
N MET A 1 -18.77 39.50 22.27
CA MET A 1 -19.47 38.29 21.88
C MET A 1 -19.97 38.49 20.46
N LEU A 2 -19.21 38.10 19.46
CA LEU A 2 -19.55 38.25 18.03
C LEU A 2 -19.65 36.86 17.41
N ILE A 3 -20.86 36.52 17.02
CA ILE A 3 -21.19 35.29 16.30
C ILE A 3 -20.99 35.57 14.81
N HIS A 4 -20.07 34.84 14.14
CA HIS A 4 -19.93 34.89 12.71
C HIS A 4 -20.82 33.80 12.09
N ALA A 5 -21.88 34.21 11.40
CA ALA A 5 -22.65 33.38 10.52
C ALA A 5 -22.07 33.48 9.11
N VAL A 6 -21.77 32.32 8.51
CA VAL A 6 -21.34 32.22 7.11
C VAL A 6 -22.60 32.15 6.24
N LEU A 7 -22.80 33.21 5.45
CA LEU A 7 -23.88 33.26 4.43
C LEU A 7 -23.36 32.69 3.09
N LEU A 8 -24.03 31.65 2.62
CA LEU A 8 -23.93 31.13 1.24
C LEU A 8 -24.54 32.15 0.28
N GLY A 9 -23.74 32.58 -0.69
CA GLY A 9 -24.13 33.56 -1.71
C GLY A 9 -25.16 33.01 -2.69
N GLY A 10 -26.38 33.49 -2.58
CA GLY A 10 -27.37 33.44 -3.66
C GLY A 10 -27.50 34.83 -4.30
N LEU A 11 -27.26 34.90 -5.59
CA LEU A 11 -27.51 36.14 -6.35
C LEU A 11 -29.03 36.45 -6.37
N VAL A 12 -29.41 37.50 -5.64
CA VAL A 12 -30.76 38.08 -5.75
C VAL A 12 -30.68 39.24 -6.74
N TYR A 13 -31.30 39.09 -7.89
CA TYR A 13 -31.55 40.19 -8.79
C TYR A 13 -32.74 41.01 -8.28
N SER A 14 -32.48 42.19 -7.82
CA SER A 14 -33.54 43.19 -7.49
C SER A 14 -33.92 43.93 -8.76
N VAL A 15 -35.12 43.68 -9.26
CA VAL A 15 -35.73 44.48 -10.33
C VAL A 15 -36.43 45.71 -9.66
N VAL A 16 -35.90 46.88 -9.86
CA VAL A 16 -36.55 48.16 -9.46
C VAL A 16 -37.53 48.52 -10.55
N ALA A 17 -38.81 48.35 -10.29
CA ALA A 17 -39.86 48.83 -11.18
C ALA A 17 -40.15 50.31 -10.88
N VAL A 18 -39.88 51.18 -11.87
CA VAL A 18 -40.30 52.59 -11.86
C VAL A 18 -41.77 52.62 -12.33
N VAL A 19 -42.66 52.92 -11.42
CA VAL A 19 -44.11 53.09 -11.75
C VAL A 19 -44.35 54.51 -12.28
N THR A 20 -44.63 54.66 -13.55
CA THR A 20 -45.18 55.86 -14.16
C THR A 20 -46.74 55.79 -14.14
N PRO A 21 -47.44 56.78 -13.62
CA PRO A 21 -48.90 56.79 -13.59
C PRO A 21 -49.48 56.95 -15.00
N GLY A 22 -50.28 56.02 -15.45
CA GLY A 22 -51.14 56.20 -16.63
C GLY A 22 -51.09 55.10 -17.71
N LEU A 23 -50.45 53.97 -17.54
CA LEU A 23 -50.49 52.88 -18.53
C LEU A 23 -51.14 51.62 -17.97
N PRO A 24 -51.95 50.89 -18.76
CA PRO A 24 -52.60 49.66 -18.34
C PRO A 24 -51.55 48.59 -18.09
N ALA A 25 -51.72 47.83 -16.98
CA ALA A 25 -50.79 46.79 -16.56
C ALA A 25 -50.61 45.69 -17.62
N PRO A 26 -49.37 45.28 -17.91
CA PRO A 26 -49.16 44.16 -18.84
C PRO A 26 -49.64 42.85 -18.22
N ARG A 27 -50.46 42.10 -18.96
CA ARG A 27 -50.85 40.72 -18.59
C ARG A 27 -49.60 39.83 -18.57
N ILE A 28 -49.18 39.40 -17.38
CA ILE A 28 -48.14 38.38 -17.23
C ILE A 28 -48.75 37.05 -17.67
N VAL A 29 -48.33 36.57 -18.85
CA VAL A 29 -48.62 35.19 -19.27
C VAL A 29 -47.72 34.24 -18.47
N SER A 30 -48.30 33.66 -17.41
CA SER A 30 -47.64 32.62 -16.63
C SER A 30 -47.68 31.29 -17.36
N SER A 31 -46.68 30.96 -18.17
CA SER A 31 -46.44 29.58 -18.58
C SER A 31 -45.02 29.36 -19.06
N LEU A 32 -44.09 29.32 -18.14
CA LEU A 32 -42.88 28.50 -18.26
C LEU A 32 -42.71 27.74 -16.97
N ARG A 33 -43.46 26.65 -16.79
CA ARG A 33 -43.10 25.61 -15.85
C ARG A 33 -41.76 25.04 -16.33
N ALA A 34 -40.65 25.52 -15.75
CA ALA A 34 -39.37 24.87 -15.85
C ALA A 34 -39.54 23.43 -15.30
N LYS A 35 -39.43 22.43 -16.16
CA LYS A 35 -39.35 21.05 -15.74
C LYS A 35 -38.15 20.95 -14.76
N PRO A 36 -38.32 20.34 -13.59
CA PRO A 36 -37.20 20.14 -12.69
C PRO A 36 -36.15 19.31 -13.44
N VAL A 37 -34.97 19.90 -13.67
CA VAL A 37 -33.82 19.16 -14.16
C VAL A 37 -33.46 18.18 -13.05
N GLN A 38 -33.89 16.94 -13.19
CA GLN A 38 -33.51 15.85 -12.34
C GLN A 38 -31.98 15.70 -12.49
N ARG A 39 -31.21 16.28 -11.55
CA ARG A 39 -29.79 15.95 -11.41
C ARG A 39 -29.73 14.49 -11.03
N VAL A 40 -29.63 13.62 -12.02
CA VAL A 40 -29.22 12.24 -11.79
C VAL A 40 -27.76 12.33 -11.33
N SER A 41 -27.57 12.44 -10.02
CA SER A 41 -26.28 12.15 -9.40
C SER A 41 -26.10 10.65 -9.58
N LEU A 42 -25.49 10.25 -10.69
CA LEU A 42 -25.00 8.90 -10.83
C LEU A 42 -23.91 8.75 -9.76
N ALA A 43 -24.25 8.09 -8.66
CA ALA A 43 -23.24 7.61 -7.73
C ALA A 43 -22.20 6.83 -8.56
N PRO A 44 -20.90 7.07 -8.36
CA PRO A 44 -19.88 6.34 -9.11
C PRO A 44 -20.15 4.84 -8.98
N ALA A 45 -20.03 4.12 -10.08
CA ALA A 45 -20.22 2.68 -10.07
C ALA A 45 -19.30 2.05 -9.03
N PRO A 46 -19.75 1.05 -8.26
CA PRO A 46 -18.91 0.40 -7.27
C PRO A 46 -17.64 -0.16 -7.95
N PRO A 47 -16.48 -0.12 -7.26
CA PRO A 47 -15.24 -0.60 -7.85
C PRO A 47 -15.34 -2.09 -8.18
N LYS A 48 -14.70 -2.49 -9.27
CA LYS A 48 -14.55 -3.92 -9.60
C LYS A 48 -13.45 -4.51 -8.72
N VAL A 49 -13.86 -5.28 -7.72
CA VAL A 49 -12.92 -5.91 -6.78
C VAL A 49 -12.60 -7.33 -7.25
N PRO A 50 -11.34 -7.65 -7.57
CA PRO A 50 -10.96 -9.01 -7.93
C PRO A 50 -11.11 -9.94 -6.72
N SER A 51 -11.47 -11.19 -6.96
CA SER A 51 -11.52 -12.21 -5.91
C SER A 51 -10.12 -12.50 -5.35
N LYS A 52 -10.03 -12.99 -4.10
CA LYS A 52 -8.77 -13.42 -3.50
C LYS A 52 -8.01 -14.39 -4.42
N ARG A 53 -8.71 -15.32 -5.07
CA ARG A 53 -8.11 -16.29 -6.01
C ARG A 53 -7.45 -15.61 -7.22
N GLN A 54 -8.10 -14.59 -7.80
CA GLN A 54 -7.51 -13.85 -8.92
C GLN A 54 -6.26 -13.09 -8.51
N ILE A 55 -6.25 -12.52 -7.29
CA ILE A 55 -5.07 -11.82 -6.77
C ILE A 55 -3.94 -12.82 -6.47
N LEU A 56 -4.25 -13.98 -5.91
CA LEU A 56 -3.26 -15.02 -5.60
C LEU A 56 -2.60 -15.61 -6.86
N HIS A 57 -3.32 -15.64 -7.99
CA HIS A 57 -2.86 -16.22 -9.25
C HIS A 57 -2.97 -15.20 -10.40
N PRO A 58 -2.14 -14.15 -10.39
CA PRO A 58 -2.23 -13.08 -11.37
C PRO A 58 -1.80 -13.57 -12.77
N ALA A 59 -2.49 -13.08 -13.81
CA ALA A 59 -2.17 -13.40 -15.21
C ALA A 59 -0.94 -12.65 -15.75
N GLY A 60 -0.35 -11.80 -14.97
CA GLY A 60 0.83 -10.98 -15.25
C GLY A 60 1.47 -10.51 -13.96
N LYS A 61 2.40 -9.56 -14.04
CA LYS A 61 3.06 -9.00 -12.87
C LYS A 61 2.29 -7.78 -12.35
N HIS A 62 2.15 -7.69 -11.04
CA HIS A 62 1.64 -6.48 -10.41
C HIS A 62 2.69 -5.36 -10.47
N PHE A 63 2.25 -4.16 -10.77
CA PHE A 63 2.99 -2.93 -10.52
C PHE A 63 2.32 -2.20 -9.37
N GLY A 64 3.02 -2.06 -8.27
CA GLY A 64 2.58 -1.33 -7.09
C GLY A 64 3.42 -0.11 -6.79
N VAL A 65 2.87 0.79 -5.97
CA VAL A 65 3.59 1.96 -5.44
C VAL A 65 3.32 2.14 -3.96
N SER A 66 4.33 2.67 -3.26
CA SER A 66 4.24 3.19 -1.91
C SER A 66 4.52 4.68 -1.95
N THR A 67 3.47 5.52 -1.83
CA THR A 67 3.57 6.97 -1.77
C THR A 67 3.26 7.49 -0.39
N TYR A 68 3.66 8.75 -0.08
CA TYR A 68 3.57 9.26 1.29
C TYR A 68 2.13 9.43 1.79
N LYS A 69 1.26 9.94 0.91
CA LYS A 69 -0.13 10.27 1.29
C LYS A 69 -1.12 9.15 0.98
N ALA A 70 -0.69 8.09 0.30
CA ALA A 70 -1.58 6.95 0.04
C ALA A 70 -1.91 6.22 1.36
N PRO A 71 -3.14 5.72 1.49
CA PRO A 71 -4.24 5.76 0.54
C PRO A 71 -5.14 6.99 0.69
N TRP A 72 -4.83 7.94 1.59
CA TRP A 72 -5.70 9.06 1.96
C TRP A 72 -5.73 10.18 0.92
N SER A 73 -4.65 10.37 0.17
CA SER A 73 -4.60 11.22 -1.00
C SER A 73 -3.96 10.45 -2.14
N LEU A 74 -4.66 10.34 -3.25
CA LEU A 74 -4.22 9.57 -4.41
C LEU A 74 -3.50 10.42 -5.45
N ALA A 75 -3.35 11.74 -5.20
CA ALA A 75 -2.71 12.65 -6.15
C ALA A 75 -1.29 12.21 -6.56
N GLU A 76 -0.51 11.63 -5.61
CA GLU A 76 0.82 11.10 -5.90
C GLU A 76 0.74 9.82 -6.75
N VAL A 77 -0.26 8.95 -6.50
CA VAL A 77 -0.51 7.74 -7.30
C VAL A 77 -0.92 8.11 -8.72
N ASP A 78 -1.81 9.10 -8.88
CA ASP A 78 -2.24 9.62 -10.17
C ASP A 78 -1.06 10.24 -10.94
N GLN A 79 -0.17 10.95 -10.23
CA GLN A 79 1.05 11.49 -10.82
C GLN A 79 1.98 10.37 -11.31
N VAL A 80 2.14 9.30 -10.53
CA VAL A 80 2.89 8.12 -10.94
C VAL A 80 2.27 7.49 -12.19
N ALA A 81 0.96 7.28 -12.20
CA ALA A 81 0.24 6.73 -13.36
C ALA A 81 0.45 7.59 -14.61
N LYS A 82 0.26 8.90 -14.50
CA LYS A 82 0.47 9.86 -15.59
C LYS A 82 1.92 9.85 -16.11
N ARG A 83 2.90 9.81 -15.20
CA ARG A 83 4.32 9.85 -15.57
C ARG A 83 4.82 8.53 -16.10
N SER A 84 4.43 7.41 -15.54
CA SER A 84 4.84 6.07 -16.00
C SER A 84 4.10 5.65 -17.29
N GLY A 85 2.89 6.15 -17.51
CA GLY A 85 1.98 5.69 -18.57
C GLY A 85 1.22 4.41 -18.20
N VAL A 86 1.33 3.94 -16.96
CA VAL A 86 0.69 2.73 -16.44
C VAL A 86 0.11 2.99 -15.05
N HIS A 87 -1.14 2.61 -14.85
CA HIS A 87 -1.77 2.72 -13.54
C HIS A 87 -1.27 1.62 -12.59
N PRO A 88 -0.86 1.94 -11.35
CA PRO A 88 -0.51 0.93 -10.36
C PRO A 88 -1.70 0.02 -10.03
N THR A 89 -1.45 -1.28 -9.91
CA THR A 89 -2.45 -2.29 -9.53
C THR A 89 -2.35 -2.71 -8.07
N MET A 90 -1.39 -2.14 -7.33
CA MET A 90 -1.24 -2.26 -5.88
C MET A 90 -0.87 -0.92 -5.28
N ILE A 91 -1.42 -0.62 -4.10
CA ILE A 91 -1.07 0.56 -3.32
C ILE A 91 -0.68 0.09 -1.92
N GLU A 92 0.58 0.35 -1.55
CA GLU A 92 1.08 0.03 -0.22
C GLU A 92 0.98 1.24 0.71
N TYR A 93 0.56 0.96 1.95
CA TYR A 93 0.54 1.92 3.06
C TYR A 93 0.83 1.23 4.38
N PHE A 94 1.30 2.01 5.37
CA PHE A 94 1.77 1.53 6.65
C PHE A 94 0.76 1.85 7.74
N VAL A 95 0.54 0.91 8.66
CA VAL A 95 -0.36 1.05 9.82
C VAL A 95 0.35 0.55 11.07
N LYS A 96 0.56 1.45 12.02
CA LYS A 96 1.12 1.12 13.33
C LYS A 96 0.06 0.49 14.23
N TRP A 97 0.46 -0.27 15.22
CA TRP A 97 -0.47 -0.89 16.17
C TRP A 97 -1.15 0.09 17.14
N THR A 98 -0.82 1.35 17.09
CA THR A 98 -1.57 2.45 17.73
C THR A 98 -2.78 2.91 16.90
N GLU A 99 -2.95 2.41 15.69
CA GLU A 99 -3.99 2.81 14.76
C GLU A 99 -5.02 1.68 14.55
N PRO A 100 -6.33 2.00 14.46
CA PRO A 100 -7.35 1.00 14.13
C PRO A 100 -7.32 0.64 12.65
N PHE A 101 -7.93 -0.50 12.29
CA PHE A 101 -8.26 -0.77 10.91
C PHE A 101 -9.25 0.27 10.37
N ARG A 102 -8.95 0.80 9.19
CA ARG A 102 -9.78 1.82 8.53
C ARG A 102 -10.33 1.28 7.20
N PRO A 103 -11.60 0.89 7.13
CA PRO A 103 -12.22 0.37 5.90
C PRO A 103 -12.10 1.32 4.70
N ALA A 104 -12.15 2.63 4.97
CA ALA A 104 -11.99 3.65 3.92
C ALA A 104 -10.67 3.53 3.15
N ALA A 105 -9.57 3.14 3.81
CA ALA A 105 -8.28 2.93 3.16
C ALA A 105 -8.35 1.86 2.07
N VAL A 106 -9.03 0.75 2.37
CA VAL A 106 -9.25 -0.36 1.42
C VAL A 106 -10.13 0.12 0.25
N SER A 107 -11.22 0.82 0.56
CA SER A 107 -12.14 1.33 -0.47
C SER A 107 -11.44 2.32 -1.40
N LEU A 108 -10.61 3.22 -0.88
CA LEU A 108 -9.85 4.17 -1.68
C LEU A 108 -8.89 3.47 -2.65
N CYS A 109 -8.19 2.41 -2.21
CA CYS A 109 -7.34 1.63 -3.11
C CYS A 109 -8.17 0.98 -4.24
N TYR A 110 -9.28 0.31 -3.92
CA TYR A 110 -10.10 -0.34 -4.94
C TYR A 110 -10.82 0.63 -5.88
N ASN A 111 -11.17 1.83 -5.42
CA ASN A 111 -11.67 2.89 -6.29
C ASN A 111 -10.65 3.34 -7.35
N GLN A 112 -9.37 3.05 -7.12
CA GLN A 112 -8.27 3.22 -8.08
C GLN A 112 -7.93 1.92 -8.84
N ASN A 113 -8.78 0.90 -8.77
CA ASN A 113 -8.51 -0.43 -9.34
C ASN A 113 -7.21 -1.06 -8.84
N ALA A 114 -6.78 -0.72 -7.62
CA ALA A 114 -5.57 -1.20 -7.00
C ALA A 114 -5.85 -2.05 -5.75
N VAL A 115 -5.13 -3.15 -5.60
CA VAL A 115 -5.19 -4.02 -4.43
C VAL A 115 -4.48 -3.31 -3.25
N PRO A 116 -5.12 -3.19 -2.08
CA PRO A 116 -4.48 -2.63 -0.89
C PRO A 116 -3.42 -3.59 -0.34
N VAL A 117 -2.20 -3.08 -0.14
CA VAL A 117 -1.11 -3.77 0.55
C VAL A 117 -0.86 -3.03 1.85
N LEU A 118 -1.21 -3.66 2.96
CA LEU A 118 -1.15 -3.09 4.28
C LEU A 118 0.07 -3.61 5.03
N SER A 119 1.09 -2.78 5.21
CA SER A 119 2.24 -3.04 6.06
C SER A 119 1.86 -2.76 7.50
N TRP A 120 1.66 -3.82 8.30
CA TRP A 120 1.11 -3.76 9.64
C TRP A 120 2.22 -3.93 10.68
N GLU A 121 2.51 -2.84 11.37
CA GLU A 121 3.71 -2.64 12.15
C GLU A 121 3.43 -2.73 13.65
N PRO A 122 3.93 -3.77 14.36
CA PRO A 122 3.71 -3.95 15.80
C PRO A 122 4.63 -3.03 16.63
N TRP A 123 4.39 -1.73 16.59
CA TRP A 123 5.06 -0.69 17.37
C TRP A 123 4.19 0.57 17.54
N ALA A 124 4.65 1.48 18.40
CA ALA A 124 4.01 2.78 18.56
C ALA A 124 4.48 3.82 17.51
N GLY A 125 5.59 3.55 16.80
CA GLY A 125 6.16 4.41 15.77
C GLY A 125 7.65 4.68 15.98
N PRO A 126 8.33 5.21 14.95
CA PRO A 126 9.78 5.45 14.98
C PRO A 126 10.19 6.55 15.98
N GLU A 127 9.29 7.46 16.31
CA GLU A 127 9.50 8.51 17.31
C GLU A 127 9.71 7.97 18.73
N ARG A 128 9.37 6.71 18.98
CA ARG A 128 9.57 6.01 20.26
C ARG A 128 10.87 5.20 20.31
N GLY A 129 11.71 5.32 19.29
CA GLY A 129 12.96 4.57 19.17
C GLY A 129 12.77 3.13 18.73
N LEU A 130 13.87 2.39 18.67
CA LEU A 130 13.89 0.99 18.20
C LEU A 130 13.65 -0.03 19.30
N ASP A 131 13.81 0.34 20.57
CA ASP A 131 13.58 -0.54 21.70
C ASP A 131 12.22 -0.24 22.34
N GLN A 132 11.24 -1.09 22.06
CA GLN A 132 9.86 -0.94 22.51
C GLN A 132 9.36 -2.22 23.18
N PRO A 133 9.77 -2.51 24.45
CA PRO A 133 9.42 -3.75 25.14
C PRO A 133 7.91 -3.99 25.31
N ALA A 134 7.11 -2.93 25.27
CA ALA A 134 5.66 -3.06 25.27
C ALA A 134 5.16 -3.92 24.09
N TYR A 135 5.84 -3.85 22.94
CA TYR A 135 5.53 -4.61 21.73
C TYR A 135 6.40 -5.85 21.53
N ALA A 136 7.08 -6.33 22.61
CA ALA A 136 7.88 -7.54 22.54
C ALA A 136 7.07 -8.72 21.98
N LEU A 137 7.67 -9.47 21.05
CA LEU A 137 7.03 -10.57 20.32
C LEU A 137 6.49 -11.66 21.24
N ALA A 138 7.20 -11.95 22.36
CA ALA A 138 6.73 -12.91 23.37
C ALA A 138 5.38 -12.46 23.98
N GLY A 139 5.19 -11.16 24.24
CA GLY A 139 3.93 -10.61 24.73
C GLY A 139 2.80 -10.70 23.70
N ILE A 140 3.12 -10.50 22.41
CA ILE A 140 2.18 -10.69 21.31
C ILE A 140 1.76 -12.16 21.23
N ALA A 141 2.71 -13.09 21.26
CA ALA A 141 2.45 -14.53 21.24
C ALA A 141 1.65 -15.03 22.46
N ALA A 142 1.79 -14.34 23.60
CA ALA A 142 1.02 -14.63 24.83
C ALA A 142 -0.37 -13.97 24.86
N GLY A 143 -0.79 -13.29 23.80
CA GLY A 143 -2.15 -12.74 23.68
C GLY A 143 -2.33 -11.33 24.28
N ARG A 144 -1.27 -10.63 24.65
CA ARG A 144 -1.35 -9.26 25.21
C ARG A 144 -2.17 -8.31 24.31
N TYR A 145 -2.14 -8.52 22.99
CA TYR A 145 -2.80 -7.69 22.00
C TYR A 145 -4.04 -8.30 21.36
N ASP A 146 -4.56 -9.42 21.88
CA ASP A 146 -5.69 -10.16 21.28
C ASP A 146 -6.93 -9.31 21.05
N LYS A 147 -7.23 -8.40 21.96
CA LYS A 147 -8.35 -7.45 21.80
C LYS A 147 -8.17 -6.59 20.56
N TYR A 148 -6.98 -6.00 20.39
CA TYR A 148 -6.65 -5.16 19.24
C TYR A 148 -6.63 -5.97 17.94
N ILE A 149 -5.93 -7.11 17.93
CA ILE A 149 -5.81 -7.99 16.75
C ILE A 149 -7.20 -8.49 16.33
N THR A 150 -8.04 -8.89 17.30
CA THR A 150 -9.42 -9.33 17.03
C THR A 150 -10.26 -8.23 16.41
N GLN A 151 -10.16 -6.99 16.90
CA GLN A 151 -10.90 -5.85 16.34
C GLN A 151 -10.44 -5.55 14.92
N PHE A 152 -9.12 -5.57 14.68
CA PHE A 152 -8.54 -5.36 13.37
C PHE A 152 -8.99 -6.43 12.37
N ALA A 153 -8.93 -7.71 12.75
CA ALA A 153 -9.40 -8.84 11.95
C ALA A 153 -10.89 -8.77 11.64
N LYS A 154 -11.72 -8.38 12.63
CA LYS A 154 -13.17 -8.16 12.42
C LYS A 154 -13.42 -7.04 11.41
N GLY A 155 -12.66 -5.97 11.45
CA GLY A 155 -12.73 -4.87 10.48
C GLY A 155 -12.42 -5.34 9.05
N ILE A 156 -11.36 -6.12 8.87
CA ILE A 156 -11.00 -6.71 7.56
C ILE A 156 -12.09 -7.67 7.09
N ARG A 157 -12.56 -8.58 7.97
CA ARG A 157 -13.65 -9.51 7.63
C ARG A 157 -14.91 -8.77 7.16
N ALA A 158 -15.31 -7.71 7.88
CA ALA A 158 -16.51 -6.93 7.57
C ALA A 158 -16.41 -6.21 6.22
N GLN A 159 -15.20 -5.80 5.81
CA GLN A 159 -14.94 -5.18 4.52
C GLN A 159 -15.20 -6.13 3.34
N ARG A 160 -15.07 -7.45 3.53
CA ARG A 160 -15.25 -8.54 2.54
C ARG A 160 -14.27 -8.53 1.37
N TRP A 161 -13.68 -7.41 1.00
CA TRP A 161 -12.72 -7.29 -0.08
C TRP A 161 -11.35 -7.81 0.34
N PRO A 162 -10.58 -8.42 -0.56
CA PRO A 162 -9.26 -8.92 -0.23
C PRO A 162 -8.32 -7.81 0.26
N VAL A 163 -7.49 -8.13 1.24
CA VAL A 163 -6.43 -7.26 1.74
C VAL A 163 -5.13 -8.06 1.78
N VAL A 164 -4.09 -7.54 1.16
CA VAL A 164 -2.73 -8.07 1.30
C VAL A 164 -2.17 -7.54 2.61
N LEU A 165 -1.86 -8.41 3.55
CA LEU A 165 -1.37 -8.06 4.89
C LEU A 165 0.10 -8.46 5.04
N ARG A 166 0.96 -7.47 5.17
CA ARG A 166 2.40 -7.58 5.37
C ARG A 166 2.71 -7.29 6.82
N PHE A 167 2.60 -8.32 7.67
CA PHE A 167 2.80 -8.19 9.12
C PHE A 167 4.28 -8.25 9.48
N ALA A 168 4.74 -7.34 10.35
CA ALA A 168 6.08 -7.33 10.97
C ALA A 168 7.20 -7.61 9.95
N HIS A 169 7.28 -6.79 8.92
CA HIS A 169 8.20 -6.94 7.80
C HIS A 169 9.67 -6.68 8.19
N GLU A 170 10.61 -7.10 7.33
CA GLU A 170 12.06 -6.91 7.50
C GLU A 170 12.61 -7.42 8.85
N MET A 171 12.02 -8.48 9.37
CA MET A 171 12.33 -9.08 10.64
C MET A 171 13.76 -9.61 10.77
N ASN A 172 14.44 -9.81 9.65
CA ASN A 172 15.83 -10.25 9.58
C ASN A 172 16.85 -9.10 9.65
N GLY A 173 16.36 -7.85 9.82
CA GLY A 173 17.18 -6.69 10.16
C GLY A 173 17.21 -6.44 11.66
N ASP A 174 17.88 -5.35 12.07
CA ASP A 174 17.96 -4.90 13.47
C ASP A 174 17.42 -3.48 13.67
N TRP A 175 16.66 -2.97 12.69
CA TRP A 175 16.14 -1.62 12.65
C TRP A 175 14.64 -1.50 12.93
N TYR A 176 14.02 -2.57 13.41
CA TYR A 176 12.63 -2.57 13.89
C TYR A 176 12.51 -3.25 15.28
N PRO A 177 11.56 -2.82 16.12
CA PRO A 177 11.35 -3.41 17.45
C PRO A 177 10.98 -4.90 17.42
N TRP A 178 10.39 -5.39 16.33
CA TRP A 178 10.01 -6.80 16.14
C TRP A 178 11.13 -7.68 15.56
N SER A 179 12.35 -7.17 15.47
CA SER A 179 13.53 -8.01 15.28
C SER A 179 13.78 -8.87 16.52
N GLU A 180 14.26 -10.10 16.36
CA GLU A 180 14.60 -10.98 17.48
C GLU A 180 15.80 -10.48 18.30
N GLN A 181 16.44 -9.39 17.87
CA GLN A 181 17.58 -8.74 18.56
C GLN A 181 17.20 -7.45 19.28
N ARG A 182 15.91 -7.09 19.30
CA ARG A 182 15.40 -5.85 19.89
C ARG A 182 14.30 -6.14 20.91
N SER A 183 13.99 -5.15 21.75
CA SER A 183 12.82 -5.15 22.64
C SER A 183 12.73 -6.36 23.57
N GLY A 184 13.86 -7.02 23.88
CA GLY A 184 13.92 -8.24 24.68
C GLY A 184 13.42 -9.49 23.97
N ASN A 185 13.24 -9.46 22.66
CA ASN A 185 12.86 -10.61 21.86
C ASN A 185 13.98 -11.68 21.85
N ARG A 186 13.61 -12.91 21.62
CA ARG A 186 14.50 -14.07 21.58
C ARG A 186 14.30 -14.89 20.32
N PRO A 187 15.27 -15.71 19.89
CA PRO A 187 15.11 -16.63 18.78
C PRO A 187 13.82 -17.46 18.88
N GLY A 188 13.03 -17.49 17.82
CA GLY A 188 11.74 -18.17 17.73
C GLY A 188 10.53 -17.35 18.18
N ASP A 189 10.72 -16.19 18.81
CA ASP A 189 9.59 -15.32 19.21
C ASP A 189 8.83 -14.78 18.00
N TYR A 190 9.52 -14.46 16.91
CA TYR A 190 8.90 -13.96 15.69
C TYR A 190 7.91 -14.98 15.10
N VAL A 191 8.32 -16.23 14.97
CA VAL A 191 7.46 -17.30 14.45
C VAL A 191 6.27 -17.55 15.36
N ARG A 192 6.48 -17.54 16.70
CA ARG A 192 5.38 -17.69 17.67
C ARG A 192 4.36 -16.55 17.56
N ALA A 193 4.83 -15.31 17.50
CA ALA A 193 3.96 -14.14 17.36
C ALA A 193 3.20 -14.15 16.03
N TRP A 194 3.87 -14.47 14.91
CA TRP A 194 3.23 -14.59 13.62
C TRP A 194 2.09 -15.62 13.62
N ARG A 195 2.37 -16.84 14.09
CA ARG A 195 1.38 -17.92 14.16
C ARG A 195 0.21 -17.58 15.07
N HIS A 196 0.48 -16.91 16.19
CA HIS A 196 -0.56 -16.44 17.11
C HIS A 196 -1.48 -15.41 16.45
N VAL A 197 -0.90 -14.39 15.82
CA VAL A 197 -1.68 -13.37 15.08
C VAL A 197 -2.54 -14.02 14.00
N HIS A 198 -1.98 -14.93 13.20
CA HIS A 198 -2.73 -15.67 12.18
C HIS A 198 -3.88 -16.48 12.80
N ALA A 199 -3.64 -17.17 13.91
CA ALA A 199 -4.67 -17.95 14.60
C ALA A 199 -5.83 -17.08 15.12
N VAL A 200 -5.58 -15.85 15.57
CA VAL A 200 -6.63 -14.90 15.94
C VAL A 200 -7.48 -14.51 14.73
N PHE A 201 -6.85 -14.29 13.56
CA PHE A 201 -7.58 -14.02 12.31
C PHE A 201 -8.42 -15.21 11.85
N ASP A 202 -7.89 -16.42 11.95
CA ASP A 202 -8.63 -17.68 11.66
C ASP A 202 -9.85 -17.81 12.57
N LYS A 203 -9.68 -17.60 13.89
CA LYS A 203 -10.78 -17.64 14.87
C LYS A 203 -11.86 -16.59 14.56
N VAL A 204 -11.47 -15.42 14.06
CA VAL A 204 -12.41 -14.38 13.62
C VAL A 204 -13.09 -14.76 12.30
N GLY A 205 -12.49 -15.61 11.48
CA GLY A 205 -12.96 -15.96 10.13
C GLY A 205 -12.64 -14.87 9.11
N ALA A 206 -11.53 -14.16 9.25
CA ALA A 206 -11.07 -13.13 8.31
C ALA A 206 -10.34 -13.78 7.11
N THR A 207 -11.08 -14.56 6.30
CA THR A 207 -10.56 -15.36 5.19
C THR A 207 -10.16 -14.54 3.95
N ASN A 208 -10.51 -13.25 3.93
CA ASN A 208 -10.20 -12.32 2.85
C ASN A 208 -8.80 -11.68 2.98
N VAL A 209 -7.95 -12.16 3.88
CA VAL A 209 -6.54 -11.74 4.01
C VAL A 209 -5.66 -12.59 3.09
N ILE A 210 -4.68 -11.93 2.44
CA ILE A 210 -3.54 -12.56 1.77
C ILE A 210 -2.31 -12.25 2.61
N TRP A 211 -1.69 -13.28 3.17
CA TRP A 211 -0.58 -13.16 4.12
C TRP A 211 0.77 -13.08 3.41
N VAL A 212 1.53 -12.03 3.69
CA VAL A 212 2.87 -11.82 3.11
C VAL A 212 3.94 -11.82 4.19
N TRP A 213 4.78 -12.85 4.21
CA TRP A 213 6.01 -12.88 5.00
C TRP A 213 7.11 -12.16 4.22
N SER A 214 7.61 -11.04 4.75
CA SER A 214 8.41 -10.08 3.98
C SER A 214 9.75 -9.76 4.63
N PRO A 215 10.80 -10.58 4.41
CA PRO A 215 12.16 -10.22 4.80
C PRO A 215 12.76 -9.11 3.92
N ASN A 216 13.77 -8.42 4.47
CA ASN A 216 14.74 -7.69 3.69
C ASN A 216 15.70 -8.67 3.00
N ILE A 217 16.37 -8.23 1.92
CA ILE A 217 17.47 -8.99 1.32
C ILE A 217 18.49 -9.39 2.37
N ILE A 218 19.21 -10.48 2.13
CA ILE A 218 20.23 -10.98 3.04
C ILE A 218 21.22 -9.88 3.40
N ARG A 219 21.39 -9.67 4.70
CA ARG A 219 22.34 -8.75 5.28
C ARG A 219 23.18 -9.48 6.30
N ALA A 220 24.38 -8.98 6.54
CA ALA A 220 25.30 -9.55 7.54
C ALA A 220 24.84 -9.19 8.97
N VAL A 221 23.70 -9.71 9.41
CA VAL A 221 23.23 -9.61 10.81
C VAL A 221 23.55 -10.94 11.50
N PRO A 222 24.46 -10.94 12.46
CA PRO A 222 24.88 -12.18 13.13
C PRO A 222 23.70 -12.93 13.76
N GLY A 223 23.67 -14.24 13.60
CA GLY A 223 22.67 -15.11 14.23
C GLY A 223 21.27 -15.09 13.58
N VAL A 224 21.06 -14.32 12.50
CA VAL A 224 19.76 -14.24 11.83
C VAL A 224 19.72 -15.18 10.63
N SER A 225 18.74 -16.08 10.62
CA SER A 225 18.50 -17.04 9.54
C SER A 225 17.06 -16.88 9.04
N LEU A 226 16.86 -16.73 7.74
CA LEU A 226 15.51 -16.69 7.15
C LEU A 226 14.73 -17.97 7.40
N GLN A 227 15.40 -19.12 7.43
CA GLN A 227 14.78 -20.42 7.76
C GLN A 227 14.16 -20.41 9.15
N ALA A 228 14.88 -19.85 10.14
CA ALA A 228 14.42 -19.79 11.54
C ALA A 228 13.25 -18.80 11.72
N LEU A 229 13.13 -17.81 10.83
CA LEU A 229 12.10 -16.77 10.86
C LEU A 229 10.87 -17.12 10.00
N TYR A 230 10.87 -18.24 9.28
CA TYR A 230 9.77 -18.61 8.42
C TYR A 230 8.64 -19.29 9.21
N PRO A 231 7.42 -18.74 9.21
CA PRO A 231 6.33 -19.30 10.02
C PRO A 231 5.76 -20.61 9.46
N GLY A 232 6.05 -20.93 8.20
CA GLY A 232 5.59 -22.13 7.50
C GLY A 232 4.52 -21.85 6.45
N ASP A 233 4.45 -22.70 5.43
CA ASP A 233 3.57 -22.55 4.25
C ASP A 233 2.08 -22.42 4.61
N ARG A 234 1.64 -23.03 5.71
CA ARG A 234 0.25 -22.93 6.19
C ARG A 234 -0.15 -21.47 6.51
N TYR A 235 0.81 -20.65 6.89
CA TYR A 235 0.60 -19.29 7.39
C TYR A 235 0.96 -18.20 6.39
N VAL A 236 1.44 -18.57 5.21
CA VAL A 236 2.00 -17.63 4.22
C VAL A 236 1.40 -17.90 2.84
N ASP A 237 0.80 -16.90 2.24
CA ASP A 237 0.34 -16.96 0.86
C ASP A 237 1.45 -16.54 -0.11
N TRP A 238 2.18 -15.47 0.20
CA TRP A 238 3.28 -14.94 -0.59
C TRP A 238 4.52 -14.65 0.25
N VAL A 239 5.69 -14.79 -0.33
CA VAL A 239 6.93 -14.23 0.22
C VAL A 239 7.10 -12.82 -0.31
N GLY A 240 7.24 -11.85 0.58
CA GLY A 240 7.71 -10.51 0.24
C GLY A 240 9.24 -10.46 0.25
N VAL A 241 9.86 -9.64 -0.58
CA VAL A 241 11.29 -9.33 -0.47
C VAL A 241 11.46 -7.83 -0.60
N VAL A 242 12.20 -7.24 0.35
CA VAL A 242 12.61 -5.84 0.29
C VAL A 242 14.06 -5.76 -0.18
N GLY A 243 14.31 -4.97 -1.23
CA GLY A 243 15.66 -4.76 -1.71
C GLY A 243 15.78 -3.52 -2.57
N TYR A 244 16.85 -2.77 -2.35
CA TYR A 244 17.09 -1.49 -3.03
C TYR A 244 18.40 -1.54 -3.82
N GLY A 245 18.38 -0.96 -5.02
CA GLY A 245 19.57 -0.71 -5.80
C GLY A 245 20.42 0.38 -5.14
N VAL A 246 21.54 -0.02 -4.56
CA VAL A 246 22.48 0.87 -3.89
C VAL A 246 23.87 0.69 -4.48
N ARG A 247 24.64 1.80 -4.57
CA ARG A 247 25.94 1.80 -5.20
C ARG A 247 25.82 1.33 -6.67
N GLU A 248 26.72 0.52 -7.15
CA GLU A 248 26.74 -0.04 -8.52
C GLU A 248 26.22 -1.49 -8.59
N SER A 249 25.31 -1.87 -7.66
CA SER A 249 24.71 -3.21 -7.66
C SER A 249 23.86 -3.44 -8.91
N THR A 250 23.70 -4.70 -9.30
CA THR A 250 22.69 -5.15 -10.27
C THR A 250 21.45 -5.65 -9.54
N ALA A 251 20.32 -5.79 -10.26
CA ALA A 251 19.12 -6.41 -9.69
C ALA A 251 19.37 -7.87 -9.26
N ALA A 252 20.12 -8.63 -10.06
CA ALA A 252 20.54 -9.98 -9.72
C ALA A 252 21.37 -10.01 -8.41
N ALA A 253 22.40 -9.16 -8.31
CA ALA A 253 23.21 -9.07 -7.08
C ALA A 253 22.37 -8.63 -5.87
N THR A 254 21.31 -7.86 -6.09
CA THR A 254 20.39 -7.42 -5.02
C THR A 254 19.48 -8.55 -4.54
N PHE A 255 18.88 -9.32 -5.44
CA PHE A 255 17.78 -10.23 -5.09
C PHE A 255 18.15 -11.70 -5.11
N ASP A 256 19.00 -12.18 -6.05
CA ASP A 256 19.23 -13.60 -6.26
C ASP A 256 19.77 -14.34 -5.03
N PRO A 257 20.70 -13.77 -4.23
CA PRO A 257 21.17 -14.45 -3.02
C PRO A 257 20.04 -14.74 -2.02
N THR A 258 19.11 -13.79 -1.86
CA THR A 258 17.94 -13.96 -0.98
C THR A 258 16.95 -14.95 -1.57
N LEU A 259 16.65 -14.86 -2.87
CA LEU A 259 15.74 -15.77 -3.54
C LEU A 259 16.26 -17.22 -3.51
N ALA A 260 17.56 -17.44 -3.64
CA ALA A 260 18.15 -18.77 -3.53
C ALA A 260 17.87 -19.41 -2.17
N ILE A 261 18.01 -18.64 -1.07
CA ILE A 261 17.67 -19.13 0.28
C ILE A 261 16.16 -19.32 0.42
N VAL A 262 15.35 -18.38 -0.02
CA VAL A 262 13.88 -18.49 0.03
C VAL A 262 13.41 -19.75 -0.69
N ARG A 263 14.01 -20.13 -1.83
CA ARG A 263 13.66 -21.34 -2.58
C ARG A 263 14.05 -22.65 -1.90
N GLN A 264 14.97 -22.62 -0.96
CA GLN A 264 15.24 -23.77 -0.08
C GLN A 264 14.17 -23.89 1.04
N ILE A 265 13.51 -22.80 1.39
CA ILE A 265 12.51 -22.73 2.47
C ILE A 265 11.10 -23.02 1.95
N THR A 266 10.70 -22.42 0.82
CA THR A 266 9.32 -22.48 0.31
C THR A 266 9.25 -22.27 -1.21
N ARG A 267 8.12 -22.76 -1.79
CA ARG A 267 7.77 -22.52 -3.20
C ARG A 267 6.70 -21.43 -3.37
N ARG A 268 6.34 -20.72 -2.31
CA ARG A 268 5.36 -19.62 -2.39
C ARG A 268 5.80 -18.56 -3.41
N PRO A 269 4.83 -17.96 -4.17
CA PRO A 269 5.13 -16.85 -5.07
C PRO A 269 5.82 -15.69 -4.35
N VAL A 270 6.65 -14.94 -5.07
CA VAL A 270 7.40 -13.81 -4.51
C VAL A 270 6.82 -12.49 -5.02
N LEU A 271 6.57 -11.56 -4.12
CA LEU A 271 6.33 -10.16 -4.41
C LEU A 271 7.54 -9.34 -3.94
N ILE A 272 8.12 -8.51 -4.80
CA ILE A 272 9.09 -7.51 -4.33
C ILE A 272 8.28 -6.41 -3.65
N THR A 273 8.18 -6.49 -2.31
CA THR A 273 7.29 -5.63 -1.53
C THR A 273 7.80 -4.20 -1.36
N GLU A 274 9.09 -3.99 -1.47
CA GLU A 274 9.67 -2.66 -1.60
C GLU A 274 10.90 -2.70 -2.47
N THR A 275 10.98 -1.78 -3.43
CA THR A 275 12.19 -1.58 -4.23
C THR A 275 12.27 -0.15 -4.76
N ALA A 276 13.47 0.30 -4.98
CA ALA A 276 13.85 1.50 -5.71
C ALA A 276 15.36 1.49 -5.95
N ALA A 277 15.88 2.54 -6.59
CA ALA A 277 17.32 2.74 -6.69
C ALA A 277 17.73 4.10 -6.11
N GLN A 278 18.90 4.15 -5.46
CA GLN A 278 19.44 5.39 -4.91
C GLN A 278 19.72 6.42 -6.02
N PRO A 279 19.66 7.73 -5.72
CA PRO A 279 20.06 8.78 -6.67
C PRO A 279 21.50 8.61 -7.14
N GLY A 280 21.75 9.02 -8.38
CA GLY A 280 23.08 9.01 -8.98
C GLY A 280 23.06 8.44 -10.41
N ALA A 281 24.21 8.41 -11.05
CA ALA A 281 24.37 8.00 -12.45
C ALA A 281 23.89 6.55 -12.71
N SER A 282 23.99 5.67 -11.72
CA SER A 282 23.57 4.28 -11.82
C SER A 282 22.06 4.06 -11.71
N LYS A 283 21.26 5.03 -11.26
CA LYS A 283 19.82 4.86 -10.99
C LYS A 283 19.03 4.37 -12.21
N ALA A 284 19.21 5.02 -13.35
CA ALA A 284 18.54 4.65 -14.59
C ALA A 284 19.01 3.29 -15.14
N VAL A 285 20.31 3.00 -14.99
CA VAL A 285 20.92 1.72 -15.40
C VAL A 285 20.34 0.59 -14.57
N TRP A 286 20.33 0.74 -13.24
CA TRP A 286 19.77 -0.24 -12.32
C TRP A 286 18.27 -0.46 -12.59
N THR A 287 17.52 0.62 -12.84
CA THR A 287 16.08 0.52 -13.16
C THR A 287 15.84 -0.31 -14.42
N SER A 288 16.65 -0.09 -15.48
CA SER A 288 16.57 -0.89 -16.70
C SER A 288 16.95 -2.36 -16.44
N ASP A 289 17.95 -2.59 -15.60
CA ASP A 289 18.40 -3.92 -15.21
C ASP A 289 17.36 -4.65 -14.39
N PHE A 290 16.71 -3.96 -13.44
CA PHE A 290 15.61 -4.50 -12.63
C PHE A 290 14.48 -5.08 -13.50
N PHE A 291 14.04 -4.38 -14.54
CA PHE A 291 12.99 -4.88 -15.42
C PHE A 291 13.44 -6.07 -16.26
N ARG A 292 14.70 -6.11 -16.70
CA ARG A 292 15.26 -7.29 -17.39
C ARG A 292 15.29 -8.49 -16.46
N TRP A 293 15.73 -8.29 -15.22
CA TRP A 293 15.75 -9.31 -14.18
C TRP A 293 14.32 -9.78 -13.86
N LEU A 294 13.39 -8.88 -13.59
CA LEU A 294 11.99 -9.16 -13.27
C LEU A 294 11.31 -10.04 -14.34
N ASN A 295 11.56 -9.75 -15.61
CA ASN A 295 10.97 -10.52 -16.73
C ASN A 295 11.55 -11.93 -16.89
N ARG A 296 12.73 -12.20 -16.31
CA ARG A 296 13.36 -13.54 -16.29
C ARG A 296 12.98 -14.37 -15.07
N HIS A 297 12.27 -13.79 -14.10
CA HIS A 297 11.86 -14.43 -12.86
C HIS A 297 10.33 -14.65 -12.83
N PRO A 298 9.81 -15.75 -13.40
CA PRO A 298 8.38 -16.04 -13.45
C PRO A 298 7.74 -16.19 -12.06
N GLU A 299 8.51 -16.66 -11.08
CA GLU A 299 8.10 -16.79 -9.68
C GLU A 299 7.87 -15.46 -8.97
N VAL A 300 8.38 -14.35 -9.49
CA VAL A 300 8.13 -13.00 -8.98
C VAL A 300 6.84 -12.47 -9.60
N ILE A 301 5.78 -12.35 -8.81
CA ILE A 301 4.44 -11.97 -9.25
C ILE A 301 4.24 -10.46 -9.40
N GLY A 302 5.20 -9.65 -9.02
CA GLY A 302 5.13 -8.20 -9.12
C GLY A 302 6.13 -7.50 -8.22
N PHE A 303 6.00 -6.18 -8.19
CA PHE A 303 6.85 -5.32 -7.37
C PHE A 303 6.08 -4.07 -6.92
N ILE A 304 6.52 -3.48 -5.79
CA ILE A 304 6.05 -2.20 -5.27
C ILE A 304 7.24 -1.24 -5.26
N TRP A 305 7.11 -0.17 -6.03
CA TRP A 305 8.15 0.87 -6.03
C TRP A 305 7.94 1.82 -4.87
N PHE A 306 8.99 2.05 -4.09
CA PHE A 306 9.00 3.00 -2.97
C PHE A 306 9.19 4.42 -3.50
N GLU A 307 8.09 5.10 -3.81
CA GLU A 307 8.05 6.39 -4.48
C GLU A 307 8.06 7.54 -3.46
N ARG A 308 9.14 7.62 -2.67
CA ARG A 308 9.31 8.61 -1.57
C ARG A 308 10.68 9.28 -1.63
N ASP A 309 10.75 10.49 -1.11
CA ASP A 309 11.98 11.24 -0.88
C ASP A 309 12.25 11.45 0.62
N LYS A 310 13.29 12.24 0.96
CA LYS A 310 13.66 12.52 2.36
C LYS A 310 12.54 13.20 3.14
N ALA A 311 11.78 14.09 2.50
CA ALA A 311 10.68 14.82 3.16
C ALA A 311 9.48 13.92 3.44
N THR A 312 9.38 12.80 2.74
CA THR A 312 8.25 11.87 2.78
C THR A 312 8.60 10.50 3.39
N GLY A 313 9.68 10.42 4.16
CA GLY A 313 10.08 9.22 4.91
C GLY A 313 11.11 8.34 4.20
N GLY A 314 11.63 8.72 3.03
CA GLY A 314 12.76 8.06 2.40
C GLY A 314 14.09 8.52 3.01
N ARG A 315 15.08 7.62 3.10
CA ARG A 315 16.46 8.02 3.49
C ARG A 315 17.14 8.87 2.41
N THR A 316 16.66 8.80 1.18
CA THR A 316 17.10 9.55 0.00
C THR A 316 15.92 9.70 -0.96
N ASP A 317 16.13 10.30 -2.14
CA ASP A 317 15.08 10.38 -3.17
C ASP A 317 15.01 9.07 -3.98
N TRP A 318 14.11 8.19 -3.57
CA TRP A 318 13.86 6.90 -4.20
C TRP A 318 12.96 6.98 -5.45
N ARG A 319 12.32 8.12 -5.69
CA ARG A 319 11.31 8.27 -6.74
C ARG A 319 11.92 8.08 -8.13
N PHE A 320 11.35 7.18 -8.90
CA PHE A 320 11.72 7.06 -10.32
C PHE A 320 11.17 8.23 -11.14
N THR A 321 10.12 8.88 -10.63
CA THR A 321 9.52 10.02 -11.31
C THR A 321 10.34 11.31 -11.18
N ALA A 322 11.25 11.41 -10.23
CA ALA A 322 12.03 12.64 -9.98
C ALA A 322 13.12 12.90 -11.03
N ASP A 323 13.66 11.84 -11.64
CA ASP A 323 14.75 11.93 -12.62
C ASP A 323 14.29 11.51 -14.03
N PRO A 324 14.50 12.35 -15.06
CA PRO A 324 14.06 12.06 -16.43
C PRO A 324 14.67 10.80 -17.05
N LEU A 325 15.93 10.48 -16.76
CA LEU A 325 16.59 9.29 -17.28
C LEU A 325 16.02 8.02 -16.63
N THR A 326 15.84 8.06 -15.33
CA THR A 326 15.21 6.96 -14.56
C THR A 326 13.76 6.76 -15.00
N LEU A 327 13.01 7.83 -15.20
CA LEU A 327 11.63 7.74 -15.69
C LEU A 327 11.57 7.10 -17.10
N ARG A 328 12.49 7.45 -17.98
CA ARG A 328 12.61 6.83 -19.31
C ARG A 328 12.94 5.34 -19.19
N ALA A 329 13.90 4.98 -18.34
CA ALA A 329 14.28 3.60 -18.08
C ALA A 329 13.10 2.79 -17.54
N PHE A 330 12.33 3.37 -16.60
CA PHE A 330 11.12 2.78 -16.03
C PHE A 330 10.06 2.56 -17.11
N ARG A 331 9.73 3.58 -17.91
CA ARG A 331 8.75 3.47 -19.01
C ARG A 331 9.12 2.37 -20.01
N ASN A 332 10.38 2.32 -20.41
CA ASN A 332 10.86 1.31 -21.35
C ASN A 332 10.79 -0.10 -20.76
N GLY A 333 11.09 -0.24 -19.47
CA GLY A 333 11.04 -1.52 -18.77
C GLY A 333 9.61 -2.02 -18.57
N ILE A 334 8.73 -1.15 -18.05
CA ILE A 334 7.34 -1.51 -17.74
C ILE A 334 6.54 -1.86 -19.02
N ALA A 335 6.81 -1.16 -20.13
CA ALA A 335 6.16 -1.42 -21.42
C ALA A 335 6.49 -2.82 -21.99
N ARG A 336 7.60 -3.44 -21.57
CA ARG A 336 8.03 -4.78 -21.97
C ARG A 336 7.64 -5.86 -20.96
N THR A 337 6.97 -5.47 -19.89
CA THR A 337 6.56 -6.39 -18.82
C THR A 337 5.10 -6.74 -18.99
N LYS A 338 4.77 -8.05 -18.97
CA LYS A 338 3.38 -8.50 -18.97
C LYS A 338 2.76 -8.16 -17.62
N LEU A 339 1.95 -7.12 -17.59
CA LEU A 339 1.28 -6.66 -16.37
C LEU A 339 -0.09 -7.28 -16.17
N VAL A 340 -0.53 -7.32 -14.91
CA VAL A 340 -1.94 -7.48 -14.56
C VAL A 340 -2.67 -6.26 -15.12
N ARG A 341 -3.80 -6.48 -15.79
CA ARG A 341 -4.67 -5.40 -16.24
C ARG A 341 -5.49 -4.91 -15.05
N ALA A 342 -5.63 -3.61 -14.92
CA ALA A 342 -6.60 -3.02 -14.02
C ALA A 342 -7.99 -3.54 -14.40
N ALA A 343 -8.80 -3.92 -13.41
CA ALA A 343 -10.12 -4.54 -13.60
C ALA A 343 -11.16 -3.56 -14.19
#